data_5c308f0770aaea2ee3f52affcdc29c3b
#
_entry.id   5c308f0770aaea2ee3f52affcdc29c3b
#
_cell.length_a   1.000
_cell.length_b   1.000
_cell.length_c   1.000
_cell.angle_alpha   90.00
_cell.angle_beta   90.00
_cell.angle_gamma   90.00
#
_symmetry.space_group_name_H-M   'P 1'
#
loop_
_entity.id
_entity.type
_entity.pdbx_description
1 polymer ?
#
loop_
_entity_poly.entity_id
_entity_poly.type
_entity_poly.pdbx_seq_one_letter_code
_entity_poly.pdbx_strand_id
1 'polypeptide(L)'
;MEALLTQIAQLIRSPNLKSKNDCEDFKRLVLGKNGLIQSAMNEFRALSGSEKPKWGSELNRLKAEATDLYQSAIDQLDSEVVLPWSDITLPLS
;
A
#
# COMPACT_ATOMS: atom_id res chain seq x y z
N MET A 1 -4.22 15.39 9.39
CA MET A 1 -3.29 14.29 9.11
C MET A 1 -3.63 13.01 9.85
N GLU A 2 -3.94 13.12 11.11
CA GLU A 2 -4.25 11.96 11.91
C GLU A 2 -5.43 11.16 11.36
N ALA A 3 -6.47 11.82 10.92
CA ALA A 3 -7.64 11.13 10.40
C ALA A 3 -7.30 10.31 9.16
N LEU A 4 -6.46 10.86 8.29
CA LEU A 4 -6.05 10.14 7.10
C LEU A 4 -5.26 8.90 7.45
N LEU A 5 -4.34 9.03 8.39
CA LEU A 5 -3.53 7.89 8.79
C LEU A 5 -4.39 6.82 9.45
N THR A 6 -5.40 7.23 10.21
CA THR A 6 -6.30 6.29 10.83
C THR A 6 -7.09 5.52 9.76
N GLN A 7 -7.55 6.21 8.74
CA GLN A 7 -8.28 5.55 7.66
C GLN A 7 -7.40 4.54 6.95
N ILE A 8 -6.16 4.94 6.66
CA ILE A 8 -5.23 4.04 6.00
C ILE A 8 -4.98 2.81 6.88
N ALA A 9 -4.76 3.04 8.17
CA ALA A 9 -4.51 1.94 9.08
C ALA A 9 -5.68 0.97 9.15
N GLN A 10 -6.90 1.49 9.15
CA GLN A 10 -8.07 0.64 9.16
C GLN A 10 -8.16 -0.22 7.92
N LEU A 11 -7.85 0.36 6.77
CA LEU A 11 -7.88 -0.40 5.53
C LEU A 11 -6.81 -1.50 5.54
N ILE A 12 -5.67 -1.19 6.12
CA ILE A 12 -4.60 -2.17 6.22
C ILE A 12 -4.97 -3.29 7.17
N ARG A 13 -5.65 -2.95 8.25
CA ARG A 13 -5.99 -3.97 9.26
C ARG A 13 -7.07 -4.92 8.76
N SER A 14 -7.98 -4.43 7.93
CA SER A 14 -9.04 -5.27 7.41
C SER A 14 -9.10 -5.15 5.90
N PRO A 15 -8.09 -5.63 5.21
CA PRO A 15 -8.09 -5.54 3.74
C PRO A 15 -9.06 -6.55 3.18
N ASN A 16 -9.84 -6.11 2.21
CA ASN A 16 -10.81 -6.97 1.57
C ASN A 16 -10.28 -7.43 0.23
N LEU A 17 -9.15 -8.10 0.25
CA LEU A 17 -8.44 -8.47 -0.96
C LEU A 17 -8.75 -9.91 -1.36
N LYS A 18 -9.94 -10.11 -1.88
CA LYS A 18 -10.37 -11.46 -2.26
C LYS A 18 -10.15 -11.76 -3.73
N SER A 19 -10.06 -10.75 -4.55
CA SER A 19 -9.87 -10.95 -5.98
C SER A 19 -8.98 -9.85 -6.50
N LYS A 20 -8.59 -9.99 -7.78
CA LYS A 20 -7.74 -8.97 -8.37
C LYS A 20 -8.42 -7.61 -8.39
N ASN A 21 -9.73 -7.60 -8.60
CA ASN A 21 -10.47 -6.35 -8.59
C ASN A 21 -10.37 -5.69 -7.22
N ASP A 22 -10.49 -6.50 -6.17
CA ASP A 22 -10.37 -5.96 -4.83
C ASP A 22 -8.98 -5.40 -4.60
N CYS A 23 -7.97 -6.08 -5.10
CA CYS A 23 -6.60 -5.60 -4.96
C CYS A 23 -6.41 -4.29 -5.69
N GLU A 24 -6.96 -4.17 -6.89
CA GLU A 24 -6.84 -2.95 -7.65
C GLU A 24 -7.57 -1.80 -6.98
N ASP A 25 -8.75 -2.10 -6.43
CA ASP A 25 -9.49 -1.08 -5.71
C ASP A 25 -8.71 -0.61 -4.49
N PHE A 26 -8.14 -1.54 -3.75
CA PHE A 26 -7.34 -1.21 -2.59
C PHE A 26 -6.15 -0.33 -2.99
N LYS A 27 -5.46 -0.72 -4.05
CA LYS A 27 -4.33 0.05 -4.52
C LYS A 27 -4.76 1.45 -4.92
N ARG A 28 -5.89 1.55 -5.63
CA ARG A 28 -6.38 2.84 -6.08
C ARG A 28 -6.78 3.73 -4.90
N LEU A 29 -7.44 3.13 -3.91
CA LEU A 29 -7.88 3.88 -2.75
C LEU A 29 -6.72 4.32 -1.86
N VAL A 30 -5.73 3.50 -1.73
CA VAL A 30 -4.64 3.77 -0.81
C VAL A 30 -3.40 4.29 -1.51
N LEU A 31 -2.98 3.62 -2.57
CA LEU A 31 -1.72 3.93 -3.23
C LEU A 31 -1.87 4.73 -4.52
N GLY A 32 -3.09 4.95 -4.99
CA GLY A 32 -3.31 5.65 -6.24
C GLY A 32 -3.01 7.14 -6.16
N LYS A 33 -3.12 7.81 -7.30
CA LYS A 33 -2.85 9.24 -7.36
C LYS A 33 -3.74 10.02 -6.42
N ASN A 34 -5.01 9.62 -6.33
CA ASN A 34 -5.93 10.27 -5.41
C ASN A 34 -6.16 9.42 -4.19
N GLY A 35 -5.22 8.54 -3.88
CA GLY A 35 -5.37 7.66 -2.75
C GLY A 35 -5.10 8.35 -1.43
N LEU A 36 -5.37 7.62 -0.36
CA LEU A 36 -5.20 8.17 0.97
C LEU A 36 -3.74 8.48 1.27
N ILE A 37 -2.83 7.64 0.80
CA ILE A 37 -1.40 7.88 1.01
C ILE A 37 -0.98 9.18 0.34
N GLN A 38 -1.45 9.40 -0.89
CA GLN A 38 -1.10 10.62 -1.60
C GLN A 38 -1.65 11.84 -0.89
N SER A 39 -2.89 11.76 -0.43
CA SER A 39 -3.48 12.86 0.34
C SER A 39 -2.68 13.12 1.61
N ALA A 40 -2.27 12.06 2.29
CA ALA A 40 -1.49 12.20 3.49
C ALA A 40 -0.13 12.83 3.19
N MET A 41 0.47 12.49 2.08
CA MET A 41 1.74 13.09 1.70
C MET A 41 1.61 14.57 1.43
N ASN A 42 0.50 14.96 0.79
CA ASN A 42 0.26 16.38 0.56
C ASN A 42 0.10 17.15 1.87
N GLU A 43 -0.63 16.56 2.82
CA GLU A 43 -0.76 17.16 4.14
C GLU A 43 0.58 17.19 4.85
N PHE A 44 1.37 16.14 4.68
CA PHE A 44 2.66 16.05 5.30
C PHE A 44 3.56 17.21 4.87
N ARG A 45 3.49 17.58 3.61
CA ARG A 45 4.30 18.69 3.12
C ARG A 45 3.92 20.00 3.76
N ALA A 46 2.67 20.13 4.19
CA ALA A 46 2.20 21.35 4.82
C ALA A 46 2.51 21.39 6.31
N LEU A 47 3.00 20.30 6.87
CA LEU A 47 3.28 20.26 8.29
C LEU A 47 4.52 21.08 8.63
N SER A 48 4.56 21.52 9.88
CA SER A 48 5.74 22.24 10.33
C SER A 48 6.90 21.28 10.54
N GLY A 49 8.10 21.80 10.60
CA GLY A 49 9.29 20.98 10.69
C GLY A 49 9.33 20.08 11.90
N SER A 50 8.73 20.50 13.00
CA SER A 50 8.78 19.70 14.22
C SER A 50 7.82 18.53 14.15
N GLU A 51 6.77 18.60 13.32
CA GLU A 51 5.83 17.49 13.21
C GLU A 51 6.18 16.53 12.09
N LYS A 52 6.96 16.98 11.14
CA LYS A 52 7.32 16.14 10.02
C LYS A 52 7.97 14.81 10.42
N PRO A 53 8.96 14.80 11.31
CA PRO A 53 9.58 13.52 11.65
C PRO A 53 8.61 12.54 12.30
N LYS A 54 7.67 13.07 13.07
CA LYS A 54 6.71 12.23 13.73
C LYS A 54 5.76 11.56 12.73
N TRP A 55 5.13 12.39 11.91
CA TRP A 55 4.16 11.86 10.95
C TRP A 55 4.81 11.18 9.76
N GLY A 56 6.04 11.58 9.43
CA GLY A 56 6.76 10.96 8.35
C GLY A 56 7.01 9.48 8.60
N SER A 57 7.38 9.14 9.82
CA SER A 57 7.60 7.78 10.20
C SER A 57 6.31 6.96 10.07
N GLU A 58 5.20 7.50 10.59
CA GLU A 58 3.93 6.81 10.51
C GLU A 58 3.49 6.64 9.07
N LEU A 59 3.64 7.69 8.28
CA LEU A 59 3.22 7.66 6.90
C LEU A 59 4.02 6.63 6.11
N ASN A 60 5.33 6.60 6.30
CA ASN A 60 6.19 5.63 5.62
C ASN A 60 5.81 4.21 6.02
N ARG A 61 5.55 4.00 7.29
CA ARG A 61 5.18 2.68 7.77
C ARG A 61 3.88 2.21 7.14
N LEU A 62 2.87 3.08 7.12
CA LEU A 62 1.58 2.71 6.55
C LEU A 62 1.70 2.46 5.05
N LYS A 63 2.52 3.26 4.37
CA LYS A 63 2.73 3.07 2.95
C LYS A 63 3.38 1.71 2.69
N ALA A 64 4.38 1.38 3.47
CA ALA A 64 5.06 0.11 3.31
C ALA A 64 4.13 -1.06 3.58
N GLU A 65 3.32 -0.95 4.62
CA GLU A 65 2.38 -2.01 4.95
C GLU A 65 1.33 -2.18 3.86
N ALA A 66 0.81 -1.07 3.35
CA ALA A 66 -0.19 -1.14 2.29
C ALA A 66 0.40 -1.77 1.03
N THR A 67 1.61 -1.38 0.66
CA THR A 67 2.27 -1.94 -0.50
C THR A 67 2.49 -3.44 -0.31
N ASP A 68 2.92 -3.82 0.89
CA ASP A 68 3.18 -5.21 1.20
C ASP A 68 1.90 -6.04 1.08
N LEU A 69 0.81 -5.55 1.64
CA LEU A 69 -0.46 -6.25 1.55
C LEU A 69 -0.90 -6.42 0.11
N TYR A 70 -0.80 -5.36 -0.66
CA TYR A 70 -1.20 -5.43 -2.06
C TYR A 70 -0.34 -6.43 -2.81
N GLN A 71 0.96 -6.38 -2.60
CA GLN A 71 1.89 -7.26 -3.29
C GLN A 71 1.64 -8.72 -2.92
N SER A 72 1.43 -8.98 -1.63
CA SER A 72 1.14 -10.33 -1.18
C SER A 72 -0.16 -10.85 -1.76
N ALA A 73 -1.18 -10.01 -1.80
CA ALA A 73 -2.46 -10.42 -2.34
C ALA A 73 -2.35 -10.74 -3.83
N ILE A 74 -1.66 -9.89 -4.57
CA ILE A 74 -1.47 -10.12 -5.98
C ILE A 74 -0.67 -11.41 -6.22
N ASP A 75 0.34 -11.64 -5.42
CA ASP A 75 1.15 -12.84 -5.52
C ASP A 75 0.30 -14.08 -5.30
N GLN A 76 -0.55 -14.05 -4.29
CA GLN A 76 -1.40 -15.19 -4.00
C GLN A 76 -2.40 -15.44 -5.11
N LEU A 77 -2.96 -14.40 -5.67
CA LEU A 77 -3.92 -14.55 -6.74
C LEU A 77 -3.24 -15.02 -8.02
N ASP A 78 -2.04 -14.54 -8.26
CA ASP A 78 -1.29 -14.94 -9.44
C ASP A 78 -0.76 -16.35 -9.33
N SER A 79 -0.57 -16.85 -8.12
CA SER A 79 -0.01 -18.17 -7.96
C SER A 79 -0.90 -19.24 -8.57
N GLU A 80 -2.15 -18.92 -8.83
CA GLU A 80 -3.04 -19.86 -9.49
C GLU A 80 -2.64 -20.09 -10.94
N VAL A 81 -1.94 -19.13 -11.48
CA VAL A 81 -1.52 -19.20 -12.88
C VAL A 81 -0.03 -19.41 -12.94
N VAL A 82 0.51 -20.13 -12.03
CA VAL A 82 1.94 -20.33 -11.97
C VAL A 82 2.44 -21.08 -13.19
N LEU A 83 3.41 -20.50 -13.83
CA LEU A 83 4.06 -21.14 -14.95
C LEU A 83 5.44 -21.58 -14.50
N PRO A 84 5.76 -22.82 -14.71
CA PRO A 84 7.06 -23.33 -14.23
C PRO A 84 8.23 -22.52 -14.75
N TRP A 85 8.12 -22.03 -15.94
CA TRP A 85 9.23 -21.29 -16.51
C TRP A 85 9.38 -19.90 -15.89
N SER A 86 8.36 -19.42 -15.25
CA SER A 86 8.48 -18.09 -14.65
C SER A 86 9.48 -18.08 -13.51
N ASP A 87 9.69 -19.22 -12.90
CA ASP A 87 10.68 -19.28 -11.84
C ASP A 87 12.06 -19.13 -12.41
N ILE A 88 12.23 -19.54 -13.62
CA ILE A 88 13.54 -19.46 -14.22
C ILE A 88 13.97 -18.07 -14.47
N THR A 89 13.03 -17.19 -14.68
CA THR A 89 13.42 -15.83 -14.95
C THR A 89 14.00 -15.17 -13.74
N LEU A 90 13.65 -15.63 -12.58
CA LEU A 90 14.19 -15.01 -11.40
C LEU A 90 15.66 -15.12 -11.28
N PRO A 91 16.24 -16.21 -11.61
CA PRO A 91 17.68 -16.36 -11.42
C PRO A 91 18.44 -15.32 -12.11
N LEU A 92 17.82 -14.65 -12.98
CA LEU A 92 18.50 -13.60 -13.61
C LEU A 92 19.08 -12.66 -12.72
N SER A 93 18.49 -12.48 -11.66
CA SER A 93 19.01 -11.52 -10.72
C SER A 93 20.37 -11.77 -10.25
#